data_b088dc4ee3eef76453c26657a42ae814
#
_entry.id   b088dc4ee3eef76453c26657a42ae814
#
_cell.length_a   1.000
_cell.length_b   1.000
_cell.length_c   1.000
_cell.angle_alpha   90.00
_cell.angle_beta   90.00
_cell.angle_gamma   90.00
#
_symmetry.space_group_name_H-M   'P 1'
#
loop_
_entity.id
_entity.type
_entity.pdbx_description
1 polymer ?
#
loop_
_entity_poly.entity_id
_entity_poly.type
_entity_poly.pdbx_seq_one_letter_code
_entity_poly.pdbx_strand_id
1 'polypeptide(L)'
;IQDFADRAYQTAGLSANEYMSTVTSFSASLLQSLGGDTEKAADYADMAITDMADNANKMGTSMELIQNAYQGFAKQNYTMLDNLKLGYGGTKEEMARLIKDAAKLDKSIDANDMSFGNIVKSINAVQKEMGIYGTTAKEASATISGSLAAVKAQWNNLLTAVSQGDDWDLG
;
A
#
# COMPACT_ATOMS: atom_id res chain seq x y z
N ILE A 1 -17.70 3.09 5.84
CA ILE A 1 -16.55 3.56 5.03
C ILE A 1 -16.18 4.98 5.40
N GLN A 2 -17.16 5.87 5.54
CA GLN A 2 -16.87 7.26 5.88
C GLN A 2 -16.12 7.38 7.22
N ASP A 3 -16.52 6.59 8.22
CA ASP A 3 -15.85 6.62 9.52
C ASP A 3 -14.39 6.19 9.44
N PHE A 4 -14.08 5.24 8.56
CA PHE A 4 -12.68 4.80 8.39
C PHE A 4 -11.87 5.81 7.62
N ALA A 5 -12.48 6.44 6.62
CA ALA A 5 -11.82 7.50 5.88
C ALA A 5 -11.53 8.69 6.81
N ASP A 6 -12.46 9.02 7.72
CA ASP A 6 -12.26 10.07 8.70
C ASP A 6 -11.14 9.72 9.69
N ARG A 7 -11.09 8.45 10.11
CA ARG A 7 -10.04 7.97 10.99
C ARG A 7 -8.69 7.83 10.29
N ALA A 8 -8.69 7.61 8.99
CA ALA A 8 -7.46 7.53 8.21
C ALA A 8 -6.67 8.83 8.27
N TYR A 9 -7.34 9.96 8.45
CA TYR A 9 -6.67 11.23 8.69
C TYR A 9 -5.79 11.18 9.93
N GLN A 10 -6.29 10.58 11.01
CA GLN A 10 -5.54 10.47 12.27
C GLN A 10 -4.42 9.43 12.19
N THR A 11 -4.62 8.37 11.41
CA THR A 11 -3.67 7.25 11.33
C THR A 11 -2.64 7.41 10.24
N ALA A 12 -3.03 8.04 9.13
CA ALA A 12 -2.19 8.14 7.94
C ALA A 12 -2.00 9.59 7.46
N GLY A 13 -2.60 10.57 8.15
CA GLY A 13 -2.53 11.96 7.73
C GLY A 13 -3.31 12.24 6.45
N LEU A 14 -4.29 11.41 6.13
CA LEU A 14 -5.08 11.52 4.91
C LEU A 14 -6.47 12.06 5.23
N SER A 15 -6.97 12.97 4.39
CA SER A 15 -8.38 13.34 4.42
C SER A 15 -9.21 12.16 3.92
N ALA A 16 -10.53 12.18 4.25
CA ALA A 16 -11.45 11.14 3.78
C ALA A 16 -11.41 11.00 2.26
N ASN A 17 -11.41 12.13 1.54
CA ASN A 17 -11.39 12.11 0.08
C ASN A 17 -10.07 11.57 -0.47
N GLU A 18 -8.94 11.95 0.12
CA GLU A 18 -7.64 11.46 -0.28
C GLU A 18 -7.52 9.96 -0.05
N TYR A 19 -8.02 9.47 1.08
CA TYR A 19 -8.04 8.05 1.39
C TYR A 19 -8.83 7.28 0.33
N MET A 20 -10.06 7.69 0.06
CA MET A 20 -10.91 7.02 -0.93
C MET A 20 -10.33 7.10 -2.33
N SER A 21 -9.74 8.23 -2.69
CA SER A 21 -9.08 8.40 -3.99
C SER A 21 -7.89 7.46 -4.13
N THR A 22 -7.07 7.36 -3.09
CA THR A 22 -5.91 6.46 -3.08
C THR A 22 -6.36 5.01 -3.22
N VAL A 23 -7.36 4.62 -2.43
CA VAL A 23 -7.94 3.28 -2.49
C VAL A 23 -8.39 2.95 -3.91
N THR A 24 -9.16 3.86 -4.50
CA THR A 24 -9.73 3.65 -5.83
C THR A 24 -8.66 3.59 -6.90
N SER A 25 -7.60 4.38 -6.74
CA SER A 25 -6.59 4.54 -7.79
C SER A 25 -5.79 3.26 -8.07
N PHE A 26 -5.60 2.38 -7.08
CA PHE A 26 -4.77 1.20 -7.30
C PHE A 26 -5.45 -0.13 -6.96
N SER A 27 -6.67 -0.11 -6.43
CA SER A 27 -7.34 -1.34 -6.01
C SER A 27 -7.57 -2.31 -7.16
N ALA A 28 -7.97 -1.81 -8.32
CA ALA A 28 -8.21 -2.66 -9.49
C ALA A 28 -6.90 -3.30 -9.99
N SER A 29 -5.82 -2.52 -10.04
CA SER A 29 -4.51 -3.03 -10.45
C SER A 29 -3.99 -4.07 -9.49
N LEU A 30 -4.20 -3.85 -8.19
CA LEU A 30 -3.78 -4.79 -7.16
C LEU A 30 -4.55 -6.11 -7.29
N LEU A 31 -5.87 -6.02 -7.44
CA LEU A 31 -6.71 -7.21 -7.62
C LEU A 31 -6.28 -8.00 -8.85
N GLN A 32 -6.03 -7.31 -9.96
CA GLN A 32 -5.59 -7.95 -11.19
C GLN A 32 -4.23 -8.65 -11.01
N SER A 33 -3.29 -8.03 -10.33
CA SER A 33 -1.96 -8.60 -10.10
C SER A 33 -2.01 -9.85 -9.19
N LEU A 34 -3.07 -9.99 -8.41
CA LEU A 34 -3.26 -11.12 -7.49
C LEU A 34 -4.26 -12.16 -8.05
N GLY A 35 -4.54 -12.12 -9.35
CA GLY A 35 -5.36 -13.11 -10.01
C GLY A 35 -6.83 -13.07 -9.62
N GLY A 36 -7.33 -11.94 -9.15
CA GLY A 36 -8.72 -11.77 -8.77
C GLY A 36 -9.05 -12.23 -7.35
N ASP A 37 -8.03 -12.57 -6.55
CA ASP A 37 -8.21 -12.96 -5.15
C ASP A 37 -8.50 -11.73 -4.30
N THR A 38 -9.78 -11.52 -3.98
CA THR A 38 -10.24 -10.33 -3.26
C THR A 38 -9.73 -10.27 -1.83
N GLU A 39 -9.64 -11.41 -1.16
CA GLU A 39 -9.16 -11.47 0.22
C GLU A 39 -7.67 -11.10 0.29
N LYS A 40 -6.88 -11.66 -0.61
CA LYS A 40 -5.46 -11.38 -0.69
C LYS A 40 -5.21 -9.92 -1.09
N ALA A 41 -6.02 -9.41 -2.03
CA ALA A 41 -5.94 -8.00 -2.43
C ALA A 41 -6.25 -7.07 -1.28
N ALA A 42 -7.21 -7.41 -0.42
CA ALA A 42 -7.53 -6.61 0.77
C ALA A 42 -6.35 -6.58 1.75
N ASP A 43 -5.70 -7.72 1.97
CA ASP A 43 -4.52 -7.80 2.82
C ASP A 43 -3.37 -6.93 2.27
N TYR A 44 -3.15 -7.00 0.97
CA TYR A 44 -2.08 -6.24 0.32
C TYR A 44 -2.37 -4.75 0.28
N ALA A 45 -3.64 -4.38 0.13
CA ALA A 45 -4.06 -2.99 0.15
C ALA A 45 -3.85 -2.38 1.54
N ASP A 46 -4.23 -3.11 2.59
CA ASP A 46 -3.98 -2.70 3.97
C ASP A 46 -2.49 -2.53 4.22
N MET A 47 -1.69 -3.48 3.77
CA MET A 47 -0.23 -3.43 3.85
C MET A 47 0.32 -2.19 3.14
N ALA A 48 -0.16 -1.89 1.94
CA ALA A 48 0.31 -0.74 1.17
C ALA A 48 -0.01 0.59 1.88
N ILE A 49 -1.24 0.75 2.37
CA ILE A 49 -1.65 1.98 3.07
C ILE A 49 -0.85 2.15 4.36
N THR A 50 -0.66 1.08 5.11
CA THR A 50 0.14 1.12 6.33
C THR A 50 1.58 1.52 6.03
N ASP A 51 2.18 0.94 5.00
CA ASP A 51 3.55 1.26 4.60
C ASP A 51 3.69 2.70 4.11
N MET A 52 2.70 3.21 3.38
CA MET A 52 2.69 4.62 2.97
C MET A 52 2.70 5.55 4.18
N ALA A 53 1.84 5.30 5.15
CA ALA A 53 1.72 6.11 6.35
C ALA A 53 3.00 6.03 7.19
N ASP A 54 3.52 4.83 7.37
CA ASP A 54 4.76 4.61 8.13
C ASP A 54 5.95 5.28 7.48
N ASN A 55 6.04 5.21 6.15
CA ASN A 55 7.11 5.87 5.41
C ASN A 55 7.04 7.39 5.57
N ALA A 56 5.85 7.96 5.39
CA ALA A 56 5.65 9.39 5.55
C ALA A 56 6.04 9.85 6.95
N ASN A 57 5.64 9.09 7.96
CA ASN A 57 5.89 9.42 9.36
C ASN A 57 7.38 9.29 9.72
N LYS A 58 7.98 8.17 9.39
CA LYS A 58 9.36 7.87 9.80
C LYS A 58 10.40 8.59 8.97
N MET A 59 10.18 8.66 7.65
CA MET A 59 11.16 9.25 6.73
C MET A 59 10.90 10.73 6.46
N GLY A 60 9.80 11.28 6.96
CA GLY A 60 9.44 12.67 6.71
C GLY A 60 9.05 12.93 5.27
N THR A 61 8.58 11.92 4.55
CA THR A 61 8.19 12.04 3.15
C THR A 61 6.77 12.60 3.02
N SER A 62 6.47 13.16 1.85
CA SER A 62 5.13 13.65 1.55
C SER A 62 4.21 12.48 1.18
N MET A 63 3.04 12.40 1.82
CA MET A 63 2.05 11.38 1.47
C MET A 63 1.64 11.45 0.00
N GLU A 64 1.52 12.65 -0.54
CA GLU A 64 1.18 12.83 -1.95
C GLU A 64 2.22 12.19 -2.87
N LEU A 65 3.50 12.43 -2.58
CA LEU A 65 4.59 11.86 -3.39
C LEU A 65 4.64 10.34 -3.26
N ILE A 66 4.36 9.82 -2.07
CA ILE A 66 4.34 8.35 -1.85
C ILE A 66 3.17 7.73 -2.62
N GLN A 67 2.00 8.34 -2.56
CA GLN A 67 0.83 7.86 -3.31
C GLN A 67 1.11 7.86 -4.81
N ASN A 68 1.73 8.92 -5.32
CA ASN A 68 2.10 9.01 -6.73
C ASN A 68 3.09 7.90 -7.11
N ALA A 69 4.02 7.58 -6.24
CA ALA A 69 4.97 6.49 -6.47
C ALA A 69 4.25 5.15 -6.58
N TYR A 70 3.36 4.84 -5.66
CA TYR A 70 2.61 3.57 -5.71
C TYR A 70 1.69 3.50 -6.92
N GLN A 71 1.04 4.59 -7.29
CA GLN A 71 0.23 4.63 -8.51
C GLN A 71 1.08 4.37 -9.74
N GLY A 72 2.29 4.91 -9.76
CA GLY A 72 3.26 4.63 -10.81
C GLY A 72 3.64 3.15 -10.86
N PHE A 73 3.91 2.55 -9.72
CA PHE A 73 4.26 1.12 -9.62
C PHE A 73 3.13 0.24 -10.19
N ALA A 74 1.88 0.61 -9.92
CA ALA A 74 0.74 -0.11 -10.46
C ALA A 74 0.68 -0.07 -11.98
N LYS A 75 1.27 0.95 -12.59
CA LYS A 75 1.34 1.14 -14.04
C LYS A 75 2.69 0.76 -14.61
N GLN A 76 3.54 0.10 -13.83
CA GLN A 76 4.89 -0.29 -14.23
C GLN A 76 5.81 0.90 -14.52
N ASN A 77 5.58 2.00 -13.81
CA ASN A 77 6.42 3.18 -13.85
C ASN A 77 7.13 3.32 -12.50
N TYR A 78 8.45 3.17 -12.49
CA TYR A 78 9.25 3.12 -11.28
C TYR A 78 10.05 4.40 -11.02
N THR A 79 9.80 5.45 -11.78
CA THR A 79 10.59 6.68 -11.71
C THR A 79 10.52 7.38 -10.37
N MET A 80 9.47 7.12 -9.58
CA MET A 80 9.26 7.77 -8.28
C MET A 80 9.67 6.89 -7.09
N LEU A 81 10.37 5.78 -7.35
CA LEU A 81 10.81 4.89 -6.26
C LEU A 81 11.69 5.62 -5.24
N ASP A 82 12.52 6.53 -5.70
CA ASP A 82 13.41 7.32 -4.83
C ASP A 82 12.64 8.22 -3.85
N ASN A 83 11.38 8.54 -4.15
CA ASN A 83 10.53 9.33 -3.24
C ASN A 83 10.33 8.64 -1.88
N LEU A 84 10.45 7.31 -1.84
CA LEU A 84 10.30 6.54 -0.60
C LEU A 84 11.53 6.62 0.30
N LYS A 85 12.63 7.14 -0.19
CA LYS A 85 13.89 7.31 0.57
C LYS A 85 14.40 6.03 1.21
N LEU A 86 14.22 4.90 0.52
CA LEU A 86 14.66 3.59 1.00
C LEU A 86 16.06 3.22 0.53
N GLY A 87 16.71 4.11 -0.23
CA GLY A 87 18.04 3.84 -0.77
C GLY A 87 18.03 3.25 -2.18
N TYR A 88 16.91 3.34 -2.87
CA TYR A 88 16.77 2.84 -4.24
C TYR A 88 16.41 4.00 -5.16
N GLY A 89 17.04 4.04 -6.32
CA GLY A 89 16.78 5.06 -7.33
C GLY A 89 15.53 4.77 -8.14
N GLY A 90 15.13 5.75 -8.95
CA GLY A 90 13.88 5.70 -9.72
C GLY A 90 14.03 5.01 -11.07
N THR A 91 14.52 3.77 -11.10
CA THR A 91 14.68 3.00 -12.33
C THR A 91 14.10 1.60 -12.17
N LYS A 92 13.83 0.95 -13.30
CA LYS A 92 13.37 -0.44 -13.31
C LYS A 92 14.39 -1.37 -12.65
N GLU A 93 15.67 -1.15 -12.92
CA GLU A 93 16.76 -1.94 -12.37
C GLU A 93 16.82 -1.79 -10.86
N GLU A 94 16.57 -0.59 -10.34
CA GLU A 94 16.55 -0.36 -8.91
C GLU A 94 15.32 -0.98 -8.25
N MET A 95 14.17 -0.98 -8.91
CA MET A 95 13.01 -1.71 -8.40
C MET A 95 13.31 -3.21 -8.37
N ALA A 96 13.97 -3.75 -9.40
CA ALA A 96 14.39 -5.14 -9.42
C ALA A 96 15.36 -5.46 -8.26
N ARG A 97 16.26 -4.54 -7.95
CA ARG A 97 17.19 -4.69 -6.84
C ARG A 97 16.44 -4.72 -5.50
N LEU A 98 15.48 -3.83 -5.33
CA LEU A 98 14.65 -3.80 -4.13
C LEU A 98 13.93 -5.14 -3.93
N ILE A 99 13.33 -5.68 -4.99
CA ILE A 99 12.62 -6.96 -4.94
C ILE A 99 13.56 -8.10 -4.58
N LYS A 100 14.77 -8.12 -5.15
CA LYS A 100 15.77 -9.13 -4.82
C LYS A 100 16.22 -9.03 -3.36
N ASP A 101 16.44 -7.83 -2.87
CA ASP A 101 16.79 -7.62 -1.47
C ASP A 101 15.64 -8.08 -0.54
N ALA A 102 14.40 -7.75 -0.90
CA ALA A 102 13.23 -8.19 -0.16
C ALA A 102 13.08 -9.70 -0.15
N ALA A 103 13.37 -10.36 -1.26
CA ALA A 103 13.28 -11.82 -1.36
C ALA A 103 14.27 -12.52 -0.43
N LYS A 104 15.38 -11.88 -0.10
CA LYS A 104 16.34 -12.41 0.89
C LYS A 104 15.79 -12.33 2.31
N LEU A 105 14.91 -11.35 2.57
CA LEU A 105 14.28 -11.14 3.87
C LEU A 105 13.02 -11.99 4.05
N ASP A 106 12.31 -12.23 2.97
CA ASP A 106 11.04 -12.97 2.97
C ASP A 106 11.02 -13.91 1.76
N LYS A 107 11.12 -15.20 2.02
CA LYS A 107 11.21 -16.22 0.97
C LYS A 107 9.92 -16.39 0.18
N SER A 108 8.80 -15.85 0.66
CA SER A 108 7.55 -15.88 -0.09
C SER A 108 7.51 -14.85 -1.22
N ILE A 109 8.51 -13.95 -1.28
CA ILE A 109 8.63 -12.97 -2.34
C ILE A 109 9.41 -13.60 -3.50
N ASP A 110 8.84 -13.47 -4.71
CA ASP A 110 9.52 -13.92 -5.93
C ASP A 110 10.48 -12.83 -6.40
N ALA A 111 11.77 -13.13 -6.38
CA ALA A 111 12.82 -12.18 -6.75
C ALA A 111 12.76 -11.69 -8.20
N ASN A 112 12.00 -12.38 -9.05
CA ASN A 112 11.91 -12.06 -10.48
C ASN A 112 10.54 -11.51 -10.89
N ASP A 113 9.62 -11.34 -9.93
CA ASP A 113 8.26 -10.90 -10.21
C ASP A 113 8.12 -9.40 -9.99
N MET A 114 7.86 -8.66 -11.08
CA MET A 114 7.68 -7.21 -11.06
C MET A 114 6.20 -6.80 -10.98
N SER A 115 5.30 -7.73 -10.64
CA SER A 115 3.89 -7.41 -10.49
C SER A 115 3.66 -6.46 -9.31
N PHE A 116 2.59 -5.69 -9.37
CA PHE A 116 2.28 -4.71 -8.34
C PHE A 116 2.14 -5.35 -6.97
N GLY A 117 1.44 -6.48 -6.87
CA GLY A 117 1.30 -7.20 -5.59
C GLY A 117 2.64 -7.58 -5.01
N ASN A 118 3.56 -8.08 -5.82
CA ASN A 118 4.89 -8.46 -5.36
C ASN A 118 5.72 -7.24 -4.95
N ILE A 119 5.55 -6.12 -5.65
CA ILE A 119 6.19 -4.85 -5.29
C ILE A 119 5.70 -4.37 -3.92
N VAL A 120 4.40 -4.38 -3.68
CA VAL A 120 3.82 -3.99 -2.40
C VAL A 120 4.42 -4.83 -1.26
N LYS A 121 4.47 -6.14 -1.46
CA LYS A 121 5.04 -7.05 -0.47
C LYS A 121 6.53 -6.81 -0.27
N SER A 122 7.25 -6.52 -1.33
CA SER A 122 8.69 -6.25 -1.27
C SER A 122 9.00 -4.97 -0.48
N ILE A 123 8.26 -3.91 -0.73
CA ILE A 123 8.42 -2.66 0.02
C ILE A 123 8.12 -2.88 1.50
N ASN A 124 7.08 -3.64 1.81
CA ASN A 124 6.74 -3.99 3.19
C ASN A 124 7.92 -4.68 3.89
N ALA A 125 8.53 -5.67 3.25
CA ALA A 125 9.65 -6.41 3.82
C ALA A 125 10.85 -5.49 4.07
N VAL A 126 11.18 -4.62 3.12
CA VAL A 126 12.29 -3.68 3.25
C VAL A 126 12.04 -2.70 4.37
N GLN A 127 10.83 -2.16 4.46
CA GLN A 127 10.49 -1.20 5.52
C GLN A 127 10.47 -1.84 6.90
N LYS A 128 10.07 -3.10 7.01
CA LYS A 128 10.18 -3.86 8.26
C LYS A 128 11.64 -4.00 8.69
N GLU A 129 12.52 -4.33 7.76
CA GLU A 129 13.95 -4.46 8.04
C GLU A 129 14.56 -3.14 8.48
N MET A 130 14.10 -2.03 7.93
CA MET A 130 14.58 -0.69 8.29
C MET A 130 13.95 -0.13 9.57
N GLY A 131 13.04 -0.87 10.21
CA GLY A 131 12.36 -0.41 11.42
C GLY A 131 11.31 0.66 11.18
N ILE A 132 10.85 0.80 9.95
CA ILE A 132 9.84 1.81 9.58
C ILE A 132 8.43 1.30 9.87
N TYR A 133 8.20 0.00 9.66
CA TYR A 133 6.89 -0.61 9.76
C TYR A 133 6.32 -0.49 11.18
N GLY A 134 5.05 -0.09 11.24
CA GLY A 134 4.33 -0.02 12.50
C GLY A 134 4.51 1.26 13.29
N THR A 135 5.33 2.21 12.82
CA THR A 135 5.59 3.44 13.57
C THR A 135 4.34 4.30 13.74
N THR A 136 3.54 4.45 12.71
CA THR A 136 2.30 5.22 12.77
C THR A 136 1.29 4.57 13.71
N ALA A 137 1.08 3.27 13.55
CA ALA A 137 0.16 2.51 14.39
C ALA A 137 0.60 2.53 15.85
N LYS A 138 1.89 2.46 16.11
CA LYS A 138 2.44 2.50 17.47
C LYS A 138 2.17 3.85 18.14
N GLU A 139 2.35 4.95 17.41
CA GLU A 139 2.10 6.28 17.95
C GLU A 139 0.63 6.53 18.24
N ALA A 140 -0.25 5.95 17.43
CA ALA A 140 -1.69 6.14 17.55
C ALA A 140 -2.40 4.91 18.12
N SER A 141 -1.67 3.96 18.68
CA SER A 141 -2.18 2.64 19.08
C SER A 141 -3.35 2.69 20.05
N ALA A 142 -3.39 3.67 20.93
CA ALA A 142 -4.48 3.80 21.91
C ALA A 142 -5.82 4.16 21.28
N THR A 143 -5.80 4.80 20.10
CA THR A 143 -7.00 5.30 19.46
C THR A 143 -7.42 4.52 18.22
N ILE A 144 -6.51 3.73 17.65
CA ILE A 144 -6.76 3.12 16.34
C ILE A 144 -6.63 1.60 16.28
N SER A 145 -6.31 0.93 17.39
CA SER A 145 -6.11 -0.52 17.37
C SER A 145 -7.34 -1.29 16.85
N GLY A 146 -8.55 -0.75 17.02
CA GLY A 146 -9.77 -1.33 16.48
C GLY A 146 -10.05 -0.93 15.04
N SER A 147 -9.45 0.15 14.55
CA SER A 147 -9.78 0.66 13.22
C SER A 147 -9.04 -0.04 12.08
N LEU A 148 -7.87 -0.64 12.32
CA LEU A 148 -7.16 -1.37 11.28
C LEU A 148 -7.93 -2.58 10.78
N ALA A 149 -8.50 -3.37 11.70
CA ALA A 149 -9.32 -4.52 11.32
C ALA A 149 -10.57 -4.09 10.54
N ALA A 150 -11.15 -2.97 10.93
CA ALA A 150 -12.34 -2.45 10.28
C ALA A 150 -12.02 -1.88 8.90
N VAL A 151 -10.88 -1.21 8.73
CA VAL A 151 -10.40 -0.74 7.42
C VAL A 151 -10.22 -1.95 6.48
N LYS A 152 -9.61 -3.01 6.97
CA LYS A 152 -9.42 -4.25 6.19
C LYS A 152 -10.77 -4.81 5.74
N ALA A 153 -11.78 -4.83 6.61
CA ALA A 153 -13.12 -5.32 6.24
C ALA A 153 -13.75 -4.46 5.14
N GLN A 154 -13.59 -3.15 5.22
CA GLN A 154 -14.12 -2.25 4.18
C GLN A 154 -13.40 -2.42 2.85
N TRP A 155 -12.09 -2.61 2.89
CA TRP A 155 -11.31 -2.92 1.70
C TRP A 155 -11.81 -4.20 1.04
N ASN A 156 -12.06 -5.24 1.84
CA ASN A 156 -12.56 -6.50 1.32
C ASN A 156 -13.92 -6.33 0.62
N ASN A 157 -14.82 -5.55 1.22
CA ASN A 157 -16.11 -5.26 0.61
C ASN A 157 -15.98 -4.51 -0.71
N LEU A 158 -15.09 -3.52 -0.75
CA LEU A 158 -14.83 -2.74 -1.95
C LEU A 158 -14.29 -3.63 -3.08
N LEU A 159 -13.30 -4.45 -2.77
CA LEU A 159 -12.67 -5.33 -3.75
C LEU A 159 -13.63 -6.41 -4.24
N THR A 160 -14.52 -6.88 -3.38
CA THR A 160 -15.55 -7.84 -3.77
C THR A 160 -16.50 -7.22 -4.80
N ALA A 161 -16.92 -5.97 -4.59
CA ALA A 161 -17.74 -5.26 -5.55
C ALA A 161 -17.03 -5.10 -6.90
N VAL A 162 -15.75 -4.80 -6.89
CA VAL A 162 -14.93 -4.69 -8.12
C VAL A 162 -14.86 -6.02 -8.84
N SER A 163 -14.61 -7.11 -8.11
CA SER A 163 -14.42 -8.43 -8.71
C SER A 163 -15.71 -8.98 -9.32
N GLN A 164 -16.86 -8.58 -8.79
CA GLN A 164 -18.15 -9.02 -9.32
C GLN A 164 -18.57 -8.26 -10.58
N GLY A 165 -17.83 -7.25 -10.97
CA GLY A 165 -18.18 -6.43 -12.11
C GLY A 165 -19.45 -5.64 -11.90
N ASP A 166 -19.95 -5.61 -10.67
CA ASP A 166 -21.09 -4.83 -10.31
C ASP A 166 -20.75 -3.36 -10.42
N ASP A 167 -21.76 -2.65 -10.72
CA ASP A 167 -21.70 -1.22 -10.81
C ASP A 167 -20.96 -0.65 -9.64
N TRP A 168 -19.72 -0.40 -9.89
CA TRP A 168 -18.92 0.39 -9.01
C TRP A 168 -19.46 1.77 -8.84
N ASP A 169 -20.37 2.04 -9.61
CA ASP A 169 -21.05 3.28 -9.56
C ASP A 169 -21.83 3.33 -8.26
N LEU A 170 -21.11 3.59 -7.25
CA LEU A 170 -21.63 3.89 -5.95
C LEU A 170 -22.23 5.28 -5.94
N GLY A 171 -22.40 5.76 -7.10
CA GLY A 171 -22.95 7.00 -7.46
C GLY A 171 -23.59 7.86 -6.68
#